data_b6598bde65b694c9ea8dbb7cde759d21
#
_entry.id   b6598bde65b694c9ea8dbb7cde759d21
#
_cell.length_a   1.000
_cell.length_b   1.000
_cell.length_c   1.000
_cell.angle_alpha   90.00
_cell.angle_beta   90.00
_cell.angle_gamma   90.00
#
_symmetry.space_group_name_H-M   'P 1'
#
loop_
_entity.id
_entity.type
_entity.pdbx_description
1 polymer ?
#
loop_
_entity_poly.entity_id
_entity_poly.type
_entity_poly.pdbx_seq_one_letter_code
_entity_poly.pdbx_strand_id
1 'polypeptide(L)'
;MEVSLSALEPDAAEYGSTAALVRGVAAGIAARGYALRGFDAYVHSNVIAGSGLSSSAAFEILIGTILNGLCCGGVLDAVELAKIGQRAENAFFGKPCGLLDQIGASVGGAVAIDFFDPAAPVVRKLDYDFARSGHSLCIIDSGSTHADLTDDYAGIPAEMGAVAKLFGKTWLVELPEAEFRAGISRAREGCGDRAVLRALHFYHDDNNAQAEAAALARGDFAEFLRIVNRSGLSSIENLQNIFSPAHPENQAVGLAISLGRELLDGAGAIRVHGGGFAGTVQAFVPNERLEAFRGGIEAVFGRGKCHVLHIRPVGGCELRP
;
A
#
# COMPACT_ATOMS: atom_id res chain seq x y z
N MET A 1 -19.79 -0.74 -21.12
CA MET A 1 -20.26 0.24 -20.11
C MET A 1 -20.14 1.62 -20.74
N GLU A 2 -21.17 2.45 -20.61
CA GLU A 2 -21.17 3.85 -21.01
C GLU A 2 -21.21 4.72 -19.76
N VAL A 3 -20.36 5.76 -19.69
CA VAL A 3 -20.28 6.68 -18.56
C VAL A 3 -20.45 8.10 -19.08
N SER A 4 -21.53 8.78 -18.67
CA SER A 4 -21.74 10.19 -18.99
C SER A 4 -20.77 11.08 -18.21
N LEU A 5 -20.10 11.99 -18.92
CA LEU A 5 -19.22 13.00 -18.34
C LEU A 5 -19.91 14.36 -18.17
N SER A 6 -21.24 14.43 -18.32
CA SER A 6 -22.01 15.67 -18.17
C SER A 6 -22.37 15.99 -16.71
N ALA A 7 -22.42 14.97 -15.83
CA ALA A 7 -22.66 15.12 -14.39
C ALA A 7 -21.43 14.60 -13.64
N LEU A 8 -20.69 15.49 -12.99
CA LEU A 8 -19.41 15.20 -12.36
C LEU A 8 -19.47 15.32 -10.82
N GLU A 9 -20.68 15.23 -10.26
CA GLU A 9 -20.87 15.19 -8.82
C GLU A 9 -20.89 13.74 -8.32
N PRO A 10 -20.42 13.48 -7.07
CA PRO A 10 -20.55 12.17 -6.45
C PRO A 10 -22.00 11.74 -6.31
N ASP A 11 -22.29 10.49 -6.64
CA ASP A 11 -23.62 9.87 -6.46
C ASP A 11 -23.47 8.60 -5.60
N ALA A 12 -24.08 8.60 -4.43
CA ALA A 12 -24.03 7.46 -3.53
C ALA A 12 -24.65 6.18 -4.13
N ALA A 13 -25.56 6.31 -5.10
CA ALA A 13 -26.12 5.17 -5.81
C ALA A 13 -25.09 4.46 -6.73
N GLU A 14 -24.00 5.13 -7.08
CA GLU A 14 -22.92 4.58 -7.89
C GLU A 14 -21.73 4.02 -7.04
N TYR A 15 -21.78 4.12 -5.72
CA TYR A 15 -20.70 3.64 -4.88
C TYR A 15 -20.34 2.17 -5.17
N GLY A 16 -19.04 1.87 -5.18
CA GLY A 16 -18.52 0.55 -5.52
C GLY A 16 -18.49 0.23 -7.02
N SER A 17 -18.95 1.14 -7.90
CA SER A 17 -18.99 0.90 -9.35
C SER A 17 -17.75 1.42 -10.08
N THR A 18 -17.39 0.74 -11.18
CA THR A 18 -16.34 1.22 -12.09
C THR A 18 -16.69 2.57 -12.71
N ALA A 19 -17.97 2.84 -12.95
CA ALA A 19 -18.45 4.12 -13.49
C ALA A 19 -18.14 5.29 -12.55
N ALA A 20 -18.29 5.08 -11.24
CA ALA A 20 -17.96 6.07 -10.22
C ALA A 20 -16.47 6.45 -10.26
N LEU A 21 -15.57 5.48 -10.43
CA LEU A 21 -14.11 5.76 -10.56
C LEU A 21 -13.81 6.58 -11.82
N VAL A 22 -14.39 6.21 -12.98
CA VAL A 22 -14.20 6.98 -14.23
C VAL A 22 -14.70 8.41 -14.06
N ARG A 23 -15.90 8.58 -13.49
CA ARG A 23 -16.52 9.90 -13.24
C ARG A 23 -15.69 10.73 -12.27
N GLY A 24 -15.20 10.11 -11.19
CA GLY A 24 -14.37 10.78 -10.18
C GLY A 24 -13.04 11.28 -10.75
N VAL A 25 -12.38 10.47 -11.58
CA VAL A 25 -11.15 10.89 -12.26
C VAL A 25 -11.44 12.02 -13.24
N ALA A 26 -12.52 11.92 -14.06
CA ALA A 26 -12.93 12.98 -14.97
C ALA A 26 -13.27 14.28 -14.23
N ALA A 27 -13.98 14.19 -13.10
CA ALA A 27 -14.27 15.34 -12.23
C ALA A 27 -12.99 16.01 -11.72
N GLY A 28 -11.99 15.21 -11.35
CA GLY A 28 -10.68 15.71 -10.91
C GLY A 28 -9.93 16.47 -12.00
N ILE A 29 -10.00 16.01 -13.25
CA ILE A 29 -9.43 16.69 -14.43
C ILE A 29 -10.18 18.00 -14.70
N ALA A 30 -11.52 17.95 -14.74
CA ALA A 30 -12.35 19.14 -14.95
C ALA A 30 -12.15 20.22 -13.89
N ALA A 31 -12.01 19.82 -12.61
CA ALA A 31 -11.76 20.75 -11.51
C ALA A 31 -10.42 21.52 -11.65
N ARG A 32 -9.51 21.03 -12.48
CA ARG A 32 -8.25 21.72 -12.84
C ARG A 32 -8.38 22.62 -14.07
N GLY A 33 -9.60 22.81 -14.57
CA GLY A 33 -9.90 23.72 -15.69
C GLY A 33 -9.75 23.12 -17.07
N TYR A 34 -9.57 21.80 -17.19
CA TYR A 34 -9.43 21.13 -18.48
C TYR A 34 -10.80 20.71 -19.04
N ALA A 35 -11.02 21.00 -20.30
CA ALA A 35 -12.23 20.57 -21.01
C ALA A 35 -12.16 19.07 -21.31
N LEU A 36 -13.15 18.31 -20.84
CA LEU A 36 -13.22 16.88 -21.06
C LEU A 36 -13.57 16.53 -22.51
N ARG A 37 -13.00 15.43 -22.98
CA ARG A 37 -13.36 14.79 -24.26
C ARG A 37 -13.81 13.36 -23.98
N GLY A 38 -14.83 12.90 -24.71
CA GLY A 38 -15.22 11.50 -24.73
C GLY A 38 -14.16 10.64 -25.39
N PHE A 39 -14.10 9.39 -25.01
CA PHE A 39 -13.23 8.38 -25.60
C PHE A 39 -13.84 6.99 -25.47
N ASP A 40 -13.45 6.11 -26.37
CA ASP A 40 -13.72 4.67 -26.26
C ASP A 40 -12.44 3.96 -25.85
N ALA A 41 -12.53 3.03 -24.91
CA ALA A 41 -11.38 2.28 -24.42
C ALA A 41 -11.72 0.80 -24.26
N TYR A 42 -10.81 -0.06 -24.70
CA TYR A 42 -10.76 -1.46 -24.30
C TYR A 42 -9.73 -1.61 -23.19
N VAL A 43 -10.17 -2.10 -22.04
CA VAL A 43 -9.30 -2.26 -20.85
C VAL A 43 -9.09 -3.73 -20.58
N HIS A 44 -7.82 -4.13 -20.42
CA HIS A 44 -7.41 -5.44 -19.95
C HIS A 44 -6.51 -5.29 -18.72
N SER A 45 -6.69 -6.14 -17.73
CA SER A 45 -5.89 -6.12 -16.51
C SER A 45 -5.49 -7.53 -16.10
N ASN A 46 -4.22 -7.68 -15.71
CA ASN A 46 -3.70 -8.86 -15.01
C ASN A 46 -3.64 -8.66 -13.49
N VAL A 47 -4.03 -7.48 -12.99
CA VAL A 47 -4.12 -7.21 -11.55
C VAL A 47 -5.39 -7.88 -11.03
N ILE A 48 -5.23 -8.86 -10.15
CA ILE A 48 -6.33 -9.64 -9.59
C ILE A 48 -7.13 -8.74 -8.65
N ALA A 49 -8.43 -8.57 -8.94
CA ALA A 49 -9.33 -7.83 -8.05
C ALA A 49 -9.44 -8.52 -6.67
N GLY A 50 -9.39 -7.75 -5.61
CA GLY A 50 -9.48 -8.27 -4.24
C GLY A 50 -8.22 -8.95 -3.69
N SER A 51 -7.12 -8.98 -4.46
CA SER A 51 -5.84 -9.58 -4.03
C SER A 51 -4.98 -8.69 -3.12
N GLY A 52 -5.47 -7.50 -2.74
CA GLY A 52 -4.65 -6.52 -2.00
C GLY A 52 -3.59 -5.80 -2.84
N LEU A 53 -3.59 -5.99 -4.18
CA LEU A 53 -2.65 -5.37 -5.13
C LEU A 53 -3.19 -4.07 -5.74
N SER A 54 -4.16 -3.44 -5.11
CA SER A 54 -4.68 -2.11 -5.46
C SER A 54 -5.15 -1.97 -6.91
N SER A 55 -6.01 -2.91 -7.35
CA SER A 55 -6.57 -2.87 -8.71
C SER A 55 -7.36 -1.58 -8.99
N SER A 56 -8.01 -0.98 -8.00
CA SER A 56 -8.69 0.31 -8.10
C SER A 56 -7.71 1.44 -8.45
N ALA A 57 -6.63 1.58 -7.69
CA ALA A 57 -5.61 2.60 -7.93
C ALA A 57 -4.99 2.45 -9.34
N ALA A 58 -4.68 1.22 -9.75
CA ALA A 58 -4.17 0.95 -11.10
C ALA A 58 -5.15 1.40 -12.19
N PHE A 59 -6.46 1.15 -11.99
CA PHE A 59 -7.51 1.56 -12.93
C PHE A 59 -7.69 3.09 -12.94
N GLU A 60 -7.72 3.73 -11.77
CA GLU A 60 -7.81 5.19 -11.64
C GLU A 60 -6.67 5.90 -12.38
N ILE A 61 -5.45 5.40 -12.19
CA ILE A 61 -4.28 5.96 -12.86
C ILE A 61 -4.31 5.70 -14.37
N LEU A 62 -4.82 4.55 -14.81
CA LEU A 62 -5.04 4.30 -16.26
C LEU A 62 -5.98 5.34 -16.86
N ILE A 63 -7.16 5.55 -16.26
CA ILE A 63 -8.14 6.56 -16.73
C ILE A 63 -7.54 7.97 -16.64
N GLY A 64 -6.84 8.28 -15.54
CA GLY A 64 -6.14 9.56 -15.39
C GLY A 64 -5.10 9.80 -16.47
N THR A 65 -4.31 8.78 -16.83
CA THR A 65 -3.30 8.86 -17.88
C THR A 65 -3.94 9.09 -19.27
N ILE A 66 -5.04 8.37 -19.56
CA ILE A 66 -5.80 8.57 -20.81
C ILE A 66 -6.31 10.01 -20.90
N LEU A 67 -7.00 10.49 -19.87
CA LEU A 67 -7.57 11.85 -19.87
C LEU A 67 -6.49 12.94 -19.83
N ASN A 68 -5.37 12.70 -19.16
CA ASN A 68 -4.22 13.61 -19.19
C ASN A 68 -3.69 13.77 -20.62
N GLY A 69 -3.51 12.68 -21.37
CA GLY A 69 -3.10 12.73 -22.77
C GLY A 69 -4.13 13.43 -23.67
N LEU A 70 -5.41 13.05 -23.56
CA LEU A 70 -6.47 13.54 -24.44
C LEU A 70 -6.92 14.99 -24.15
N CYS A 71 -6.95 15.38 -22.88
CA CYS A 71 -7.57 16.64 -22.44
C CYS A 71 -6.56 17.67 -21.95
N CYS A 72 -5.42 17.23 -21.38
CA CYS A 72 -4.47 18.10 -20.74
C CYS A 72 -3.13 18.22 -21.50
N GLY A 73 -2.96 17.52 -22.63
CA GLY A 73 -1.67 17.49 -23.35
C GLY A 73 -0.53 16.83 -22.58
N GLY A 74 -0.83 15.97 -21.60
CA GLY A 74 0.16 15.24 -20.81
C GLY A 74 0.87 16.07 -19.73
N VAL A 75 0.36 17.25 -19.35
CA VAL A 75 1.07 18.17 -18.43
C VAL A 75 0.87 17.87 -16.95
N LEU A 76 -0.11 17.04 -16.58
CA LEU A 76 -0.29 16.62 -15.19
C LEU A 76 0.78 15.59 -14.82
N ASP A 77 1.47 15.86 -13.73
CA ASP A 77 2.48 14.93 -13.23
C ASP A 77 1.87 13.71 -12.50
N ALA A 78 2.71 12.75 -12.19
CA ALA A 78 2.29 11.50 -11.57
C ALA A 78 1.64 11.69 -10.18
N VAL A 79 2.10 12.67 -9.40
CA VAL A 79 1.55 12.94 -8.06
C VAL A 79 0.16 13.59 -8.16
N GLU A 80 -0.03 14.49 -9.12
CA GLU A 80 -1.34 15.08 -9.38
C GLU A 80 -2.35 14.05 -9.87
N LEU A 81 -1.93 13.12 -10.75
CA LEU A 81 -2.78 12.00 -11.17
C LEU A 81 -3.14 11.09 -9.98
N ALA A 82 -2.18 10.82 -9.08
CA ALA A 82 -2.43 10.06 -7.87
C ALA A 82 -3.46 10.73 -6.96
N LYS A 83 -3.36 12.04 -6.73
CA LYS A 83 -4.35 12.82 -5.95
C LYS A 83 -5.74 12.80 -6.58
N ILE A 84 -5.82 12.85 -7.91
CA ILE A 84 -7.09 12.73 -8.64
C ILE A 84 -7.69 11.34 -8.40
N GLY A 85 -6.90 10.26 -8.53
CA GLY A 85 -7.34 8.89 -8.29
C GLY A 85 -7.84 8.71 -6.86
N GLN A 86 -7.06 9.12 -5.86
CA GLN A 86 -7.47 9.04 -4.45
C GLN A 86 -8.81 9.74 -4.20
N ARG A 87 -9.00 10.95 -4.75
CA ARG A 87 -10.27 11.65 -4.61
C ARG A 87 -11.42 10.88 -5.27
N ALA A 88 -11.17 10.26 -6.42
CA ALA A 88 -12.16 9.43 -7.11
C ALA A 88 -12.57 8.23 -6.23
N GLU A 89 -11.61 7.54 -5.60
CA GLU A 89 -11.89 6.42 -4.71
C GLU A 89 -12.64 6.87 -3.44
N ASN A 90 -12.19 7.96 -2.80
CA ASN A 90 -12.77 8.44 -1.55
C ASN A 90 -14.16 9.05 -1.73
N ALA A 91 -14.35 9.91 -2.72
CA ALA A 91 -15.57 10.72 -2.86
C ALA A 91 -16.62 10.10 -3.79
N PHE A 92 -16.20 9.41 -4.86
CA PHE A 92 -17.09 8.86 -5.87
C PHE A 92 -17.33 7.37 -5.72
N PHE A 93 -16.30 6.62 -5.41
CA PHE A 93 -16.41 5.17 -5.17
C PHE A 93 -16.90 4.85 -3.75
N GLY A 94 -16.75 5.81 -2.82
CA GLY A 94 -17.22 5.68 -1.43
C GLY A 94 -16.32 4.83 -0.53
N LYS A 95 -15.07 4.59 -0.92
CA LYS A 95 -14.11 3.82 -0.14
C LYS A 95 -12.95 4.70 0.31
N PRO A 96 -12.85 5.04 1.60
CA PRO A 96 -11.72 5.79 2.13
C PRO A 96 -10.39 5.05 1.92
N CYS A 97 -9.42 5.71 1.31
CA CYS A 97 -8.07 5.19 1.11
C CYS A 97 -7.01 6.27 1.34
N GLY A 98 -5.77 5.84 1.63
CA GLY A 98 -4.57 6.68 1.59
C GLY A 98 -4.14 6.97 0.15
N LEU A 99 -3.03 7.70 -0.01
CA LEU A 99 -2.50 8.10 -1.32
C LEU A 99 -1.38 7.16 -1.83
N LEU A 100 -0.96 6.19 -1.00
CA LEU A 100 0.21 5.33 -1.26
C LEU A 100 0.07 4.55 -2.57
N ASP A 101 -1.07 3.89 -2.75
CA ASP A 101 -1.31 2.98 -3.86
C ASP A 101 -1.37 3.73 -5.20
N GLN A 102 -2.04 4.89 -5.21
CA GLN A 102 -2.11 5.74 -6.39
C GLN A 102 -0.75 6.32 -6.77
N ILE A 103 0.08 6.73 -5.79
CA ILE A 103 1.45 7.16 -6.07
C ILE A 103 2.28 6.00 -6.63
N GLY A 104 2.21 4.82 -6.02
CA GLY A 104 2.90 3.63 -6.53
C GLY A 104 2.53 3.30 -7.97
N ALA A 105 1.23 3.32 -8.29
CA ALA A 105 0.72 3.06 -9.63
C ALA A 105 1.10 4.15 -10.65
N SER A 106 1.13 5.41 -10.25
CA SER A 106 1.39 6.54 -11.16
C SER A 106 2.87 6.80 -11.43
N VAL A 107 3.73 6.63 -10.43
CA VAL A 107 5.18 6.87 -10.53
C VAL A 107 5.91 5.64 -11.06
N GLY A 108 5.55 4.45 -10.58
CA GLY A 108 6.22 3.18 -10.88
C GLY A 108 7.63 3.07 -10.28
N GLY A 109 8.18 1.87 -10.31
CA GLY A 109 9.46 1.56 -9.70
C GLY A 109 9.42 1.55 -8.17
N ALA A 110 10.55 1.79 -7.52
CA ALA A 110 10.63 2.03 -6.09
C ALA A 110 10.42 3.51 -5.78
N VAL A 111 9.60 3.80 -4.78
CA VAL A 111 9.24 5.16 -4.40
C VAL A 111 9.37 5.31 -2.89
N ALA A 112 10.09 6.32 -2.43
CA ALA A 112 10.06 6.77 -1.05
C ALA A 112 9.10 7.97 -0.94
N ILE A 113 8.17 7.89 -0.01
CA ILE A 113 7.13 8.91 0.16
C ILE A 113 7.16 9.39 1.61
N ASP A 114 7.26 10.69 1.79
CA ASP A 114 7.12 11.33 3.09
C ASP A 114 5.73 12.00 3.16
N PHE A 115 4.92 11.53 4.08
CA PHE A 115 3.58 12.03 4.37
C PHE A 115 3.53 12.94 5.60
N PHE A 116 4.63 13.60 5.97
CA PHE A 116 4.60 14.58 7.07
C PHE A 116 3.50 15.63 6.85
N ASP A 117 3.37 16.13 5.63
CA ASP A 117 2.21 16.86 5.16
C ASP A 117 1.41 16.02 4.14
N PRO A 118 0.28 15.42 4.53
CA PRO A 118 -0.51 14.61 3.61
C PRO A 118 -1.09 15.38 2.42
N ALA A 119 -1.25 16.71 2.53
CA ALA A 119 -1.72 17.54 1.42
C ALA A 119 -0.61 17.81 0.39
N ALA A 120 0.64 17.77 0.83
CA ALA A 120 1.82 18.02 0.00
C ALA A 120 2.90 16.95 0.23
N PRO A 121 2.63 15.65 -0.07
CA PRO A 121 3.60 14.58 0.16
C PRO A 121 4.86 14.80 -0.67
N VAL A 122 6.02 14.51 -0.06
CA VAL A 122 7.30 14.52 -0.77
C VAL A 122 7.54 13.12 -1.37
N VAL A 123 7.51 13.04 -2.69
CA VAL A 123 7.65 11.79 -3.43
C VAL A 123 9.01 11.73 -4.12
N ARG A 124 9.79 10.72 -3.80
CA ARG A 124 11.12 10.50 -4.38
C ARG A 124 11.19 9.12 -5.03
N LYS A 125 11.32 9.09 -6.34
CA LYS A 125 11.60 7.86 -7.07
C LYS A 125 13.05 7.42 -6.80
N LEU A 126 13.22 6.15 -6.48
CA LEU A 126 14.53 5.54 -6.26
C LEU A 126 15.00 4.89 -7.56
N ASP A 127 16.25 5.16 -7.92
CA ASP A 127 16.90 4.52 -9.08
C ASP A 127 17.47 3.16 -8.66
N TYR A 128 16.57 2.17 -8.56
CA TYR A 128 16.93 0.80 -8.22
C TYR A 128 16.19 -0.20 -9.11
N ASP A 129 16.96 -1.07 -9.76
CA ASP A 129 16.44 -2.13 -10.60
C ASP A 129 16.33 -3.45 -9.81
N PHE A 130 15.13 -3.78 -9.36
CA PHE A 130 14.85 -5.02 -8.62
C PHE A 130 15.15 -6.30 -9.43
N ALA A 131 15.09 -6.24 -10.76
CA ALA A 131 15.42 -7.41 -11.59
C ALA A 131 16.89 -7.83 -11.44
N ARG A 132 17.77 -6.92 -11.01
CA ARG A 132 19.19 -7.18 -10.79
C ARG A 132 19.52 -7.60 -9.36
N SER A 133 18.53 -7.66 -8.47
CA SER A 133 18.74 -7.99 -7.06
C SER A 133 19.10 -9.47 -6.80
N GLY A 134 18.89 -10.35 -7.79
CA GLY A 134 18.99 -11.81 -7.60
C GLY A 134 17.82 -12.41 -6.82
N HIS A 135 16.76 -11.62 -6.57
CA HIS A 135 15.56 -12.03 -5.84
C HIS A 135 14.31 -11.75 -6.67
N SER A 136 13.29 -12.55 -6.43
CA SER A 136 11.94 -12.36 -6.94
C SER A 136 11.03 -11.84 -5.83
N LEU A 137 10.20 -10.85 -6.15
CA LEU A 137 9.11 -10.43 -5.27
C LEU A 137 7.94 -11.39 -5.42
N CYS A 138 7.56 -12.05 -4.33
CA CYS A 138 6.41 -12.94 -4.26
C CYS A 138 5.33 -12.34 -3.37
N ILE A 139 4.08 -12.42 -3.82
CA ILE A 139 2.89 -12.15 -3.01
C ILE A 139 2.16 -13.46 -2.77
N ILE A 140 1.99 -13.80 -1.51
CA ILE A 140 1.26 -14.99 -1.06
C ILE A 140 -0.16 -14.57 -0.71
N ASP A 141 -1.14 -15.11 -1.40
CA ASP A 141 -2.55 -14.98 -1.04
C ASP A 141 -2.88 -16.01 0.05
N SER A 142 -3.06 -15.53 1.28
CA SER A 142 -3.36 -16.40 2.42
C SER A 142 -4.78 -17.00 2.39
N GLY A 143 -5.62 -16.54 1.45
CA GLY A 143 -7.03 -16.98 1.35
C GLY A 143 -7.96 -16.36 2.39
N SER A 144 -7.45 -15.55 3.31
CA SER A 144 -8.28 -14.83 4.28
C SER A 144 -8.91 -13.58 3.65
N THR A 145 -10.14 -13.25 4.07
CA THR A 145 -10.89 -12.12 3.53
C THR A 145 -10.78 -10.90 4.44
N HIS A 146 -10.94 -9.70 3.86
CA HIS A 146 -11.02 -8.44 4.60
C HIS A 146 -12.46 -8.12 5.08
N ALA A 147 -13.39 -9.04 4.91
CA ALA A 147 -14.76 -8.86 5.41
C ALA A 147 -14.75 -8.71 6.93
N ASP A 148 -15.51 -7.77 7.44
CA ASP A 148 -15.70 -7.51 8.87
C ASP A 148 -14.46 -7.07 9.67
N LEU A 149 -13.39 -6.56 8.98
CA LEU A 149 -12.18 -6.06 9.62
C LEU A 149 -12.12 -4.53 9.76
N THR A 150 -13.21 -3.83 9.49
CA THR A 150 -13.28 -2.36 9.51
C THR A 150 -12.86 -1.79 10.87
N ASP A 151 -13.31 -2.42 11.96
CA ASP A 151 -12.98 -1.97 13.33
C ASP A 151 -11.50 -2.20 13.67
N ASP A 152 -10.90 -3.29 13.20
CA ASP A 152 -9.49 -3.58 13.38
C ASP A 152 -8.63 -2.52 12.68
N TYR A 153 -8.96 -2.18 11.43
CA TYR A 153 -8.27 -1.11 10.68
C TYR A 153 -8.45 0.26 11.33
N ALA A 154 -9.66 0.60 11.74
CA ALA A 154 -9.96 1.88 12.40
C ALA A 154 -9.29 1.98 13.79
N GLY A 155 -9.10 0.87 14.46
CA GLY A 155 -8.45 0.79 15.77
C GLY A 155 -6.98 1.22 15.76
N ILE A 156 -6.24 1.00 14.67
CA ILE A 156 -4.83 1.40 14.57
C ILE A 156 -4.66 2.91 14.67
N PRO A 157 -5.21 3.73 13.75
CA PRO A 157 -5.06 5.17 13.81
C PRO A 157 -5.73 5.80 15.03
N ALA A 158 -6.83 5.20 15.53
CA ALA A 158 -7.50 5.68 16.73
C ALA A 158 -6.60 5.57 17.97
N GLU A 159 -5.92 4.44 18.17
CA GLU A 159 -5.02 4.21 19.29
C GLU A 159 -3.73 5.05 19.16
N MET A 160 -3.13 5.14 17.98
CA MET A 160 -2.01 6.03 17.71
C MET A 160 -2.37 7.49 17.96
N GLY A 161 -3.57 7.93 17.52
CA GLY A 161 -4.09 9.26 17.77
C GLY A 161 -4.37 9.54 19.26
N ALA A 162 -4.81 8.55 20.04
CA ALA A 162 -4.97 8.68 21.48
C ALA A 162 -3.63 8.96 22.18
N VAL A 163 -2.57 8.26 21.78
CA VAL A 163 -1.22 8.55 22.29
C VAL A 163 -0.77 9.95 21.90
N ALA A 164 -0.90 10.36 20.64
CA ALA A 164 -0.53 11.72 20.20
C ALA A 164 -1.26 12.81 21.00
N LYS A 165 -2.58 12.65 21.19
CA LYS A 165 -3.43 13.60 21.96
C LYS A 165 -2.98 13.73 23.42
N LEU A 166 -2.52 12.64 24.05
CA LEU A 166 -2.01 12.67 25.42
C LEU A 166 -0.82 13.63 25.55
N PHE A 167 -0.04 13.80 24.49
CA PHE A 167 1.09 14.73 24.41
C PHE A 167 0.72 16.08 23.77
N GLY A 168 -0.58 16.36 23.55
CA GLY A 168 -1.05 17.63 22.98
C GLY A 168 -0.82 17.75 21.47
N LYS A 169 -0.68 16.59 20.76
CA LYS A 169 -0.48 16.52 19.32
C LYS A 169 -1.71 15.93 18.63
N THR A 170 -1.85 16.17 17.32
CA THR A 170 -2.89 15.56 16.50
C THR A 170 -2.41 14.20 15.97
N TRP A 171 -1.17 14.14 15.52
CA TRP A 171 -0.56 12.96 14.92
C TRP A 171 0.77 12.61 15.59
N LEU A 172 1.16 11.32 15.58
CA LEU A 172 2.44 10.88 16.15
C LEU A 172 3.65 11.51 15.45
N VAL A 173 3.55 11.82 14.16
CA VAL A 173 4.62 12.49 13.41
C VAL A 173 4.99 13.86 13.97
N GLU A 174 4.07 14.54 14.68
CA GLU A 174 4.30 15.82 15.34
C GLU A 174 4.97 15.68 16.72
N LEU A 175 5.01 14.45 17.26
CA LEU A 175 5.57 14.12 18.56
C LEU A 175 7.00 13.58 18.39
N PRO A 176 8.04 14.27 18.89
CA PRO A 176 9.40 13.74 18.82
C PRO A 176 9.52 12.39 19.54
N GLU A 177 10.19 11.42 18.92
CA GLU A 177 10.35 10.06 19.49
C GLU A 177 10.95 10.09 20.90
N ALA A 178 11.93 10.97 21.16
CA ALA A 178 12.56 11.10 22.47
C ALA A 178 11.54 11.54 23.54
N GLU A 179 10.62 12.45 23.23
CA GLU A 179 9.56 12.89 24.13
C GLU A 179 8.56 11.76 24.40
N PHE A 180 8.14 11.04 23.35
CA PHE A 180 7.30 9.86 23.52
C PHE A 180 7.97 8.81 24.42
N ARG A 181 9.24 8.49 24.17
CA ARG A 181 9.98 7.49 24.95
C ARG A 181 10.12 7.90 26.43
N ALA A 182 10.35 9.18 26.70
CA ALA A 182 10.39 9.69 28.07
C ALA A 182 9.02 9.59 28.79
N GLY A 183 7.93 9.64 28.01
CA GLY A 183 6.56 9.61 28.51
C GLY A 183 5.85 8.24 28.38
N ILE A 184 6.54 7.14 28.06
CA ILE A 184 5.92 5.82 27.83
C ILE A 184 5.07 5.36 29.03
N SER A 185 5.52 5.56 30.28
CA SER A 185 4.73 5.21 31.46
C SER A 185 3.38 5.92 31.48
N ARG A 186 3.41 7.23 31.22
CA ARG A 186 2.20 8.06 31.12
C ARG A 186 1.29 7.60 29.97
N ALA A 187 1.87 7.27 28.80
CA ALA A 187 1.11 6.77 27.65
C ALA A 187 0.46 5.42 27.97
N ARG A 188 1.16 4.52 28.67
CA ARG A 188 0.64 3.24 29.11
C ARG A 188 -0.53 3.39 30.08
N GLU A 189 -0.42 4.28 31.06
CA GLU A 189 -1.48 4.56 32.04
C GLU A 189 -2.72 5.18 31.37
N GLY A 190 -2.52 6.10 30.40
CA GLY A 190 -3.60 6.83 29.77
C GLY A 190 -4.25 6.15 28.58
N CYS A 191 -3.50 5.34 27.81
CA CYS A 191 -3.95 4.75 26.56
C CYS A 191 -3.89 3.22 26.51
N GLY A 192 -3.21 2.58 27.46
CA GLY A 192 -3.04 1.12 27.53
C GLY A 192 -1.84 0.59 26.70
N ASP A 193 -1.49 -0.67 26.95
CA ASP A 193 -0.28 -1.31 26.41
C ASP A 193 -0.32 -1.39 24.87
N ARG A 194 -1.46 -1.75 24.26
CA ARG A 194 -1.58 -1.90 22.80
C ARG A 194 -1.40 -0.58 22.07
N ALA A 195 -1.94 0.52 22.58
CA ALA A 195 -1.76 1.84 21.98
C ALA A 195 -0.28 2.26 22.02
N VAL A 196 0.43 1.96 23.12
CA VAL A 196 1.88 2.21 23.23
C VAL A 196 2.67 1.36 22.24
N LEU A 197 2.35 0.06 22.10
CA LEU A 197 2.99 -0.82 21.12
C LEU A 197 2.79 -0.30 19.70
N ARG A 198 1.59 0.12 19.33
CA ARG A 198 1.29 0.72 18.01
C ARG A 198 2.05 2.02 17.79
N ALA A 199 2.21 2.86 18.81
CA ALA A 199 3.05 4.06 18.72
C ALA A 199 4.54 3.70 18.58
N LEU A 200 5.05 2.67 19.25
CA LEU A 200 6.41 2.15 19.05
C LEU A 200 6.60 1.65 17.61
N HIS A 201 5.60 0.93 17.06
CA HIS A 201 5.65 0.52 15.66
C HIS A 201 5.77 1.71 14.72
N PHE A 202 5.00 2.77 14.94
CA PHE A 202 5.04 3.98 14.11
C PHE A 202 6.49 4.51 14.00
N TYR A 203 7.17 4.74 15.13
CA TYR A 203 8.55 5.25 15.09
C TYR A 203 9.55 4.25 14.50
N HIS A 204 9.39 2.95 14.82
CA HIS A 204 10.26 1.92 14.25
C HIS A 204 10.13 1.83 12.74
N ASP A 205 8.89 1.88 12.22
CA ASP A 205 8.64 1.66 10.81
C ASP A 205 8.87 2.92 9.97
N ASP A 206 8.67 4.12 10.55
CA ASP A 206 9.12 5.38 9.94
C ASP A 206 10.65 5.39 9.73
N ASN A 207 11.41 5.04 10.76
CA ASN A 207 12.85 4.90 10.67
C ASN A 207 13.26 3.78 9.68
N ASN A 208 12.53 2.67 9.63
CA ASN A 208 12.77 1.58 8.68
C ASN A 208 12.56 2.04 7.24
N ALA A 209 11.47 2.75 6.93
CA ALA A 209 11.18 3.25 5.58
C ALA A 209 12.29 4.17 5.05
N GLN A 210 12.79 5.07 5.89
CA GLN A 210 13.92 5.93 5.54
C GLN A 210 15.21 5.12 5.30
N ALA A 211 15.48 4.11 6.14
CA ALA A 211 16.66 3.26 6.01
C ALA A 211 16.57 2.34 4.78
N GLU A 212 15.38 1.80 4.44
CA GLU A 212 15.12 1.03 3.21
C GLU A 212 15.42 1.87 1.97
N ALA A 213 14.91 3.09 1.92
CA ALA A 213 15.17 4.01 0.82
C ALA A 213 16.65 4.33 0.68
N ALA A 214 17.36 4.55 1.80
CA ALA A 214 18.79 4.79 1.81
C ALA A 214 19.60 3.55 1.39
N ALA A 215 19.20 2.34 1.79
CA ALA A 215 19.85 1.09 1.39
C ALA A 215 19.72 0.86 -0.12
N LEU A 216 18.51 1.01 -0.68
CA LEU A 216 18.28 0.91 -2.13
C LEU A 216 19.06 1.96 -2.92
N ALA A 217 19.11 3.22 -2.44
CA ALA A 217 19.87 4.28 -3.09
C ALA A 217 21.39 4.01 -3.15
N ARG A 218 21.92 3.22 -2.21
CA ARG A 218 23.33 2.77 -2.23
C ARG A 218 23.53 1.43 -2.94
N GLY A 219 22.46 0.80 -3.44
CA GLY A 219 22.54 -0.54 -4.02
C GLY A 219 22.75 -1.67 -2.98
N ASP A 220 22.56 -1.39 -1.70
CA ASP A 220 22.73 -2.35 -0.61
C ASP A 220 21.45 -3.15 -0.38
N PHE A 221 21.21 -4.14 -1.24
CA PHE A 221 20.02 -4.97 -1.17
C PHE A 221 20.00 -5.90 0.04
N ALA A 222 21.16 -6.32 0.52
CA ALA A 222 21.25 -7.15 1.72
C ALA A 222 20.76 -6.38 2.96
N GLU A 223 21.15 -5.13 3.11
CA GLU A 223 20.64 -4.26 4.17
C GLU A 223 19.16 -3.98 4.01
N PHE A 224 18.68 -3.73 2.78
CA PHE A 224 17.25 -3.59 2.50
C PHE A 224 16.45 -4.80 3.00
N LEU A 225 16.85 -6.03 2.66
CA LEU A 225 16.19 -7.26 3.11
C LEU A 225 16.19 -7.39 4.64
N ARG A 226 17.29 -7.01 5.30
CA ARG A 226 17.39 -7.02 6.76
C ARG A 226 16.38 -6.06 7.39
N ILE A 227 16.20 -4.89 6.79
CA ILE A 227 15.24 -3.89 7.27
C ILE A 227 13.80 -4.35 7.03
N VAL A 228 13.49 -4.92 5.86
CA VAL A 228 12.16 -5.51 5.56
C VAL A 228 11.78 -6.56 6.61
N ASN A 229 12.71 -7.46 6.98
CA ASN A 229 12.47 -8.43 8.05
C ASN A 229 12.24 -7.76 9.42
N ARG A 230 12.99 -6.72 9.76
CA ARG A 230 12.81 -5.94 11.00
C ARG A 230 11.45 -5.25 11.04
N SER A 231 11.01 -4.67 9.93
CA SER A 231 9.67 -4.09 9.78
C SER A 231 8.59 -5.16 9.95
N GLY A 232 8.78 -6.35 9.36
CA GLY A 232 7.89 -7.49 9.55
C GLY A 232 7.77 -7.96 11.00
N LEU A 233 8.88 -7.98 11.75
CA LEU A 233 8.86 -8.28 13.18
C LEU A 233 8.12 -7.21 13.98
N SER A 234 8.34 -5.93 13.67
CA SER A 234 7.60 -4.83 14.30
C SER A 234 6.10 -4.90 14.02
N SER A 235 5.70 -5.34 12.82
CA SER A 235 4.29 -5.60 12.50
C SER A 235 3.69 -6.69 13.39
N ILE A 236 4.43 -7.76 13.66
CA ILE A 236 3.98 -8.87 14.51
C ILE A 236 3.92 -8.45 15.99
N GLU A 237 5.00 -7.86 16.49
CA GLU A 237 5.20 -7.63 17.92
C GLU A 237 4.50 -6.36 18.41
N ASN A 238 4.54 -5.29 17.62
CA ASN A 238 4.10 -3.96 18.03
C ASN A 238 2.76 -3.57 17.40
N LEU A 239 2.63 -3.62 16.06
CA LEU A 239 1.39 -3.26 15.39
C LEU A 239 0.29 -4.29 15.63
N GLN A 240 0.66 -5.56 15.70
CA GLN A 240 -0.23 -6.71 15.94
C GLN A 240 -1.32 -6.82 14.87
N ASN A 241 -0.92 -6.70 13.61
CA ASN A 241 -1.81 -6.70 12.45
C ASN A 241 -1.70 -7.98 11.59
N ILE A 242 -1.24 -9.11 12.14
CA ILE A 242 -1.16 -10.37 11.41
C ILE A 242 -2.40 -11.26 11.56
N PHE A 243 -3.29 -10.91 12.49
CA PHE A 243 -4.60 -11.52 12.67
C PHE A 243 -5.54 -10.55 13.40
N SER A 244 -6.87 -10.75 13.26
CA SER A 244 -7.86 -9.97 14.00
C SER A 244 -8.02 -10.48 15.44
N PRO A 245 -7.93 -9.60 16.45
CA PRO A 245 -8.26 -9.97 17.84
C PRO A 245 -9.69 -10.46 18.03
N ALA A 246 -10.61 -10.07 17.15
CA ALA A 246 -12.00 -10.54 17.18
C ALA A 246 -12.14 -12.00 16.68
N HIS A 247 -11.16 -12.46 15.86
CA HIS A 247 -11.13 -13.77 15.25
C HIS A 247 -9.75 -14.43 15.41
N PRO A 248 -9.30 -14.73 16.65
CA PRO A 248 -7.95 -15.20 16.91
C PRO A 248 -7.65 -16.59 16.31
N GLU A 249 -8.65 -17.36 15.91
CA GLU A 249 -8.52 -18.63 15.20
C GLU A 249 -8.11 -18.45 13.74
N ASN A 250 -8.29 -17.27 13.14
CA ASN A 250 -7.97 -16.98 11.75
C ASN A 250 -6.53 -16.50 11.61
N GLN A 251 -5.59 -17.43 11.52
CA GLN A 251 -4.14 -17.18 11.56
C GLN A 251 -3.44 -17.37 10.19
N ALA A 252 -4.19 -17.27 9.09
CA ALA A 252 -3.64 -17.59 7.76
C ALA A 252 -2.42 -16.73 7.38
N VAL A 253 -2.41 -15.43 7.70
CA VAL A 253 -1.27 -14.53 7.48
C VAL A 253 -0.08 -14.95 8.34
N GLY A 254 -0.31 -15.24 9.63
CA GLY A 254 0.73 -15.73 10.55
C GLY A 254 1.34 -17.05 10.07
N LEU A 255 0.50 -17.99 9.62
CA LEU A 255 0.94 -19.27 9.06
C LEU A 255 1.80 -19.06 7.78
N ALA A 256 1.36 -18.17 6.87
CA ALA A 256 2.11 -17.87 5.65
C ALA A 256 3.48 -17.26 5.95
N ILE A 257 3.57 -16.36 6.94
CA ILE A 257 4.85 -15.78 7.37
C ILE A 257 5.75 -16.84 8.00
N SER A 258 5.22 -17.68 8.88
CA SER A 258 6.00 -18.73 9.56
C SER A 258 6.57 -19.73 8.57
N LEU A 259 5.71 -20.31 7.72
CA LEU A 259 6.11 -21.25 6.68
C LEU A 259 7.10 -20.62 5.69
N GLY A 260 6.83 -19.38 5.26
CA GLY A 260 7.72 -18.69 4.33
C GLY A 260 9.10 -18.41 4.93
N ARG A 261 9.21 -18.12 6.23
CA ARG A 261 10.52 -17.99 6.93
C ARG A 261 11.29 -19.32 6.94
N GLU A 262 10.62 -20.42 7.19
CA GLU A 262 11.25 -21.76 7.15
C GLU A 262 11.77 -22.07 5.74
N LEU A 263 10.95 -21.81 4.70
CA LEU A 263 11.33 -22.03 3.30
C LEU A 263 12.46 -21.11 2.82
N LEU A 264 12.54 -19.89 3.33
CA LEU A 264 13.63 -18.96 3.06
C LEU A 264 14.94 -19.36 3.76
N ASP A 265 14.88 -20.06 4.88
CA ASP A 265 16.05 -20.55 5.63
C ASP A 265 17.12 -19.46 5.85
N GLY A 266 16.68 -18.29 6.34
CA GLY A 266 17.55 -17.13 6.59
C GLY A 266 17.95 -16.32 5.35
N ALA A 267 17.59 -16.75 4.13
CA ALA A 267 17.83 -16.01 2.90
C ALA A 267 16.57 -15.20 2.51
N GLY A 268 16.76 -13.98 2.01
CA GLY A 268 15.63 -13.13 1.61
C GLY A 268 14.90 -12.44 2.77
N ALA A 269 13.65 -12.04 2.51
CA ALA A 269 12.83 -11.35 3.51
C ALA A 269 11.36 -11.67 3.32
N ILE A 270 10.57 -11.62 4.42
CA ILE A 270 9.13 -11.85 4.40
C ILE A 270 8.44 -11.01 5.48
N ARG A 271 7.30 -10.43 5.13
CA ARG A 271 6.44 -9.67 6.05
C ARG A 271 4.99 -9.67 5.57
N VAL A 272 4.09 -9.27 6.47
CA VAL A 272 2.71 -8.94 6.06
C VAL A 272 2.73 -7.85 4.98
N HIS A 273 1.84 -7.94 4.00
CA HIS A 273 1.67 -6.95 2.94
C HIS A 273 0.43 -6.09 3.18
N GLY A 274 0.56 -4.78 3.01
CA GLY A 274 -0.53 -3.82 3.22
C GLY A 274 -0.96 -3.69 4.68
N GLY A 275 -2.24 -3.46 4.91
CA GLY A 275 -2.82 -3.19 6.24
C GLY A 275 -2.82 -4.38 7.19
N GLY A 276 -2.68 -5.59 6.69
CA GLY A 276 -2.67 -6.81 7.50
C GLY A 276 -4.05 -7.30 7.92
N PHE A 277 -4.13 -7.94 9.07
CA PHE A 277 -5.25 -8.69 9.65
C PHE A 277 -5.73 -9.85 8.78
N ALA A 278 -5.69 -9.73 7.47
CA ALA A 278 -6.03 -10.72 6.45
C ALA A 278 -5.24 -10.46 5.16
N GLY A 279 -5.57 -11.16 4.08
CA GLY A 279 -5.09 -10.89 2.72
C GLY A 279 -3.74 -11.50 2.44
N THR A 280 -2.73 -10.67 2.22
CA THR A 280 -1.49 -11.10 1.57
C THR A 280 -0.24 -10.92 2.42
N VAL A 281 0.78 -11.70 2.07
CA VAL A 281 2.14 -11.65 2.62
C VAL A 281 3.09 -11.40 1.46
N GLN A 282 4.06 -10.49 1.62
CA GLN A 282 5.12 -10.29 0.63
C GLN A 282 6.41 -10.98 1.05
N ALA A 283 7.13 -11.53 0.08
CA ALA A 283 8.45 -12.13 0.27
C ALA A 283 9.40 -11.73 -0.86
N PHE A 284 10.65 -11.45 -0.50
CA PHE A 284 11.76 -11.35 -1.43
C PHE A 284 12.53 -12.67 -1.38
N VAL A 285 12.39 -13.48 -2.43
CA VAL A 285 12.89 -14.86 -2.48
C VAL A 285 14.11 -14.92 -3.40
N PRO A 286 15.25 -15.46 -2.95
CA PRO A 286 16.38 -15.72 -3.86
C PRO A 286 15.95 -16.52 -5.08
N ASN A 287 16.39 -16.14 -6.28
CA ASN A 287 15.93 -16.75 -7.52
C ASN A 287 16.21 -18.26 -7.58
N GLU A 288 17.29 -18.73 -6.99
CA GLU A 288 17.64 -20.14 -6.90
C GLU A 288 16.72 -20.95 -5.97
N ARG A 289 15.98 -20.28 -5.07
CA ARG A 289 15.00 -20.90 -4.14
C ARG A 289 13.55 -20.74 -4.59
N LEU A 290 13.30 -19.98 -5.65
CA LEU A 290 11.95 -19.54 -6.04
C LEU A 290 10.98 -20.70 -6.24
N GLU A 291 11.38 -21.73 -7.00
CA GLU A 291 10.50 -22.87 -7.29
C GLU A 291 10.21 -23.70 -6.03
N ALA A 292 11.21 -23.92 -5.17
CA ALA A 292 11.02 -24.64 -3.91
C ALA A 292 10.12 -23.83 -2.94
N PHE A 293 10.35 -22.52 -2.83
CA PHE A 293 9.53 -21.62 -2.03
C PHE A 293 8.07 -21.63 -2.51
N ARG A 294 7.86 -21.40 -3.80
CA ARG A 294 6.54 -21.40 -4.41
C ARG A 294 5.82 -22.73 -4.19
N GLY A 295 6.50 -23.86 -4.47
CA GLY A 295 5.94 -25.19 -4.26
C GLY A 295 5.56 -25.46 -2.82
N GLY A 296 6.39 -25.06 -1.85
CA GLY A 296 6.10 -25.19 -0.42
C GLY A 296 4.89 -24.35 0.04
N ILE A 297 4.79 -23.11 -0.41
CA ILE A 297 3.64 -22.25 -0.13
C ILE A 297 2.36 -22.81 -0.77
N GLU A 298 2.42 -23.18 -2.05
CA GLU A 298 1.24 -23.66 -2.79
C GLU A 298 0.77 -25.04 -2.30
N ALA A 299 1.62 -25.84 -1.71
CA ALA A 299 1.24 -27.10 -1.08
C ALA A 299 0.28 -26.90 0.12
N VAL A 300 0.38 -25.75 0.81
CA VAL A 300 -0.46 -25.41 1.98
C VAL A 300 -1.63 -24.54 1.60
N PHE A 301 -1.39 -23.48 0.82
CA PHE A 301 -2.41 -22.44 0.51
C PHE A 301 -3.18 -22.73 -0.79
N GLY A 302 -2.70 -23.65 -1.60
CA GLY A 302 -3.30 -24.04 -2.88
C GLY A 302 -2.55 -23.49 -4.09
N ARG A 303 -2.71 -24.18 -5.21
CA ARG A 303 -2.06 -23.81 -6.48
C ARG A 303 -2.45 -22.41 -6.93
N GLY A 304 -1.47 -21.63 -7.37
CA GLY A 304 -1.66 -20.26 -7.86
C GLY A 304 -1.79 -19.23 -6.73
N LYS A 305 -1.52 -19.60 -5.47
CA LYS A 305 -1.55 -18.68 -4.32
C LYS A 305 -0.23 -17.97 -4.03
N CYS A 306 0.85 -18.32 -4.73
CA CYS A 306 2.13 -17.62 -4.68
C CYS A 306 2.39 -16.92 -6.03
N HIS A 307 2.14 -15.62 -6.07
CA HIS A 307 2.28 -14.79 -7.26
C HIS A 307 3.67 -14.20 -7.34
N VAL A 308 4.41 -14.50 -8.40
CA VAL A 308 5.72 -13.87 -8.67
C VAL A 308 5.48 -12.58 -9.44
N LEU A 309 5.93 -11.47 -8.89
CA LEU A 309 5.71 -10.13 -9.44
C LEU A 309 6.99 -9.52 -9.99
N HIS A 310 6.82 -8.67 -10.98
CA HIS A 310 7.87 -7.81 -11.50
C HIS A 310 7.52 -6.34 -11.20
N ILE A 311 8.46 -5.62 -10.59
CA ILE A 311 8.32 -4.18 -10.34
C ILE A 311 8.59 -3.44 -11.65
N ARG A 312 7.54 -2.85 -12.22
CA ARG A 312 7.64 -2.08 -13.47
C ARG A 312 8.29 -0.73 -13.19
N PRO A 313 9.33 -0.32 -13.94
CA PRO A 313 10.07 0.91 -13.65
C PRO A 313 9.30 2.20 -13.97
N VAL A 314 8.18 2.11 -14.69
CA VAL A 314 7.35 3.24 -15.09
C VAL A 314 5.91 3.04 -14.61
N GLY A 315 5.24 4.11 -14.23
CA GLY A 315 3.83 4.14 -13.87
C GLY A 315 2.89 4.20 -15.08
N GLY A 316 1.79 4.96 -14.96
CA GLY A 316 0.90 5.23 -16.07
C GLY A 316 1.64 5.94 -17.21
N CYS A 317 1.62 5.36 -18.40
CA CYS A 317 2.30 5.94 -19.57
C CYS A 317 1.54 5.62 -20.88
N GLU A 318 1.70 6.53 -21.84
CA GLU A 318 1.25 6.30 -23.22
C GLU A 318 2.33 5.48 -23.95
N LEU A 319 1.90 4.40 -24.62
CA LEU A 319 2.75 3.65 -25.54
C LEU A 319 2.40 4.08 -26.96
N ARG A 320 3.37 4.55 -27.70
CA ARG A 320 3.25 4.84 -29.13
C ARG A 320 3.91 3.74 -29.94
N PRO A 321 3.29 3.32 -31.05
CA PRO A 321 3.87 2.31 -31.94
C PRO A 321 5.20 2.76 -32.57
#